data_73381fd84a0bbc958f8f73bd1fc25d55
#
_entry.id   73381fd84a0bbc958f8f73bd1fc25d55
#
_cell.length_a   1.000
_cell.length_b   1.000
_cell.length_c   1.000
_cell.angle_alpha   90.00
_cell.angle_beta   90.00
_cell.angle_gamma   90.00
#
_symmetry.space_group_name_H-M   'P 1'
#
loop_
_entity.id
_entity.type
_entity.pdbx_description
1 polymer ?
#
loop_
_entity_poly.entity_id
_entity_poly.type
_entity_poly.pdbx_seq_one_letter_code
_entity_poly.pdbx_strand_id
1 'polypeptide(L)'
;MNKFFLFGAFLLTVLFTNAQSPVSWSFTAKKIADKKYEVHLTATVQQGWHLYSQVQPEDAVVNPTSFVFSSNPLLATEGKIKETGKMEKFHDAKLGISANQYAGTVDFVQVIKLKAKAKTNLAGTVEFQTCDDKKCLPPKKVNFSIAII
;
A
#
# COMPACT_ATOMS: atom_id res chain seq x y z
N MET A 1 -52.10 14.22 -42.54
CA MET A 1 -51.99 13.74 -41.19
C MET A 1 -50.57 13.13 -41.02
N ASN A 2 -49.58 13.96 -40.61
CA ASN A 2 -48.21 13.52 -40.46
C ASN A 2 -47.98 13.16 -39.00
N LYS A 3 -47.76 11.87 -38.73
CA LYS A 3 -47.35 11.37 -37.39
C LYS A 3 -45.82 11.43 -37.30
N PHE A 4 -45.30 12.45 -36.62
CA PHE A 4 -43.91 12.52 -36.21
C PHE A 4 -43.69 11.57 -35.02
N PHE A 5 -42.98 10.47 -35.23
CA PHE A 5 -42.46 9.62 -34.17
C PHE A 5 -41.14 10.23 -33.66
N LEU A 6 -41.18 10.85 -32.47
CA LEU A 6 -39.99 11.27 -31.72
C LEU A 6 -39.38 10.03 -31.03
N PHE A 7 -38.32 9.52 -31.64
CA PHE A 7 -37.50 8.48 -31.03
C PHE A 7 -36.53 9.16 -30.05
N GLY A 8 -36.89 9.17 -28.76
CA GLY A 8 -36.05 9.66 -27.68
C GLY A 8 -34.87 8.70 -27.47
N ALA A 9 -33.67 9.08 -27.91
CA ALA A 9 -32.43 8.38 -27.60
C ALA A 9 -32.10 8.59 -26.11
N PHE A 10 -32.39 7.58 -25.29
CA PHE A 10 -31.99 7.54 -23.90
C PHE A 10 -30.49 7.22 -23.83
N LEU A 11 -29.68 8.27 -23.69
CA LEU A 11 -28.22 8.14 -23.55
C LEU A 11 -27.88 7.59 -22.16
N LEU A 12 -27.63 6.29 -22.11
CA LEU A 12 -27.17 5.61 -20.86
C LEU A 12 -25.71 6.05 -20.57
N THR A 13 -25.53 7.07 -19.75
CA THR A 13 -24.21 7.43 -19.23
C THR A 13 -23.78 6.39 -18.20
N VAL A 14 -22.94 5.46 -18.61
CA VAL A 14 -22.26 4.51 -17.71
C VAL A 14 -21.23 5.31 -16.91
N LEU A 15 -21.56 5.66 -15.67
CA LEU A 15 -20.60 6.22 -14.72
C LEU A 15 -19.64 5.09 -14.30
N PHE A 16 -18.44 5.09 -14.87
CA PHE A 16 -17.32 4.28 -14.36
C PHE A 16 -16.94 4.85 -13.00
N THR A 17 -17.48 4.30 -11.92
CA THR A 17 -16.99 4.53 -10.59
C THR A 17 -15.66 3.78 -10.47
N ASN A 18 -14.55 4.49 -10.66
CA ASN A 18 -13.26 3.98 -10.20
C ASN A 18 -13.38 3.79 -8.69
N ALA A 19 -13.45 2.55 -8.24
CA ALA A 19 -13.38 2.21 -6.82
C ALA A 19 -12.02 2.69 -6.31
N GLN A 20 -11.99 3.88 -5.72
CA GLN A 20 -10.79 4.44 -5.14
C GLN A 20 -10.33 3.52 -4.00
N SER A 21 -9.06 3.12 -4.05
CA SER A 21 -8.46 2.36 -2.97
C SER A 21 -8.54 3.17 -1.67
N PRO A 22 -8.97 2.58 -0.54
CA PRO A 22 -9.00 3.30 0.74
C PRO A 22 -7.59 3.59 1.28
N VAL A 23 -6.53 3.20 0.58
CA VAL A 23 -5.13 3.49 0.89
C VAL A 23 -4.48 4.20 -0.30
N SER A 24 -3.83 5.31 -0.02
CA SER A 24 -2.89 5.99 -0.91
C SER A 24 -1.46 5.74 -0.45
N TRP A 25 -0.56 5.53 -1.42
CA TRP A 25 0.84 5.29 -1.18
C TRP A 25 1.70 6.45 -1.67
N SER A 26 2.72 6.82 -0.88
CA SER A 26 3.80 7.74 -1.24
C SER A 26 5.13 7.03 -1.09
N PHE A 27 6.02 7.19 -2.07
CA PHE A 27 7.32 6.52 -2.14
C PHE A 27 8.42 7.54 -2.30
N THR A 28 9.31 7.64 -1.32
CA THR A 28 10.40 8.62 -1.33
C THR A 28 11.71 8.00 -0.85
N ALA A 29 12.84 8.63 -1.19
CA ALA A 29 14.15 8.27 -0.66
C ALA A 29 14.82 9.50 -0.07
N LYS A 30 15.44 9.34 1.10
CA LYS A 30 16.24 10.36 1.79
C LYS A 30 17.66 9.86 1.98
N LYS A 31 18.63 10.62 1.51
CA LYS A 31 20.04 10.33 1.78
C LYS A 31 20.36 10.59 3.26
N ILE A 32 20.90 9.59 3.96
CA ILE A 32 21.24 9.68 5.38
C ILE A 32 22.76 9.63 5.63
N ALA A 33 23.55 9.10 4.69
CA ALA A 33 24.99 9.08 4.71
C ALA A 33 25.54 8.91 3.29
N ASP A 34 26.88 8.88 3.11
CA ASP A 34 27.45 8.55 1.80
C ASP A 34 26.98 7.16 1.36
N LYS A 35 26.40 7.09 0.14
CA LYS A 35 25.83 5.86 -0.44
C LYS A 35 24.76 5.15 0.43
N LYS A 36 24.16 5.84 1.40
CA LYS A 36 23.14 5.28 2.28
C LYS A 36 21.88 6.09 2.30
N TYR A 37 20.74 5.42 2.11
CA TYR A 37 19.43 6.05 1.96
C TYR A 37 18.40 5.36 2.86
N GLU A 38 17.49 6.14 3.41
CA GLU A 38 16.21 5.65 3.92
C GLU A 38 15.17 5.78 2.82
N VAL A 39 14.51 4.68 2.51
CA VAL A 39 13.37 4.63 1.61
C VAL A 39 12.12 4.56 2.44
N HIS A 40 11.24 5.51 2.23
CA HIS A 40 9.96 5.66 2.90
C HIS A 40 8.85 5.20 1.97
N LEU A 41 8.11 4.20 2.39
CA LEU A 41 6.97 3.60 1.72
C LEU A 41 5.75 3.92 2.60
N THR A 42 5.18 5.10 2.43
CA THR A 42 4.18 5.65 3.35
C THR A 42 2.77 5.36 2.86
N ALA A 43 1.98 4.70 3.68
CA ALA A 43 0.56 4.47 3.45
C ALA A 43 -0.27 5.47 4.24
N THR A 44 -1.25 6.10 3.59
CA THR A 44 -2.30 6.89 4.22
C THR A 44 -3.63 6.20 4.03
N VAL A 45 -4.24 5.78 5.13
CA VAL A 45 -5.47 5.00 5.18
C VAL A 45 -6.65 5.94 5.42
N GLN A 46 -7.71 5.81 4.62
CA GLN A 46 -8.94 6.58 4.79
C GLN A 46 -9.61 6.25 6.13
N GLN A 47 -10.31 7.24 6.68
CA GLN A 47 -11.07 7.07 7.92
C GLN A 47 -12.05 5.89 7.82
N GLY A 48 -12.11 5.07 8.87
CA GLY A 48 -12.96 3.87 8.94
C GLY A 48 -12.36 2.63 8.27
N TRP A 49 -11.16 2.74 7.68
CA TRP A 49 -10.43 1.61 7.11
C TRP A 49 -9.16 1.31 7.90
N HIS A 50 -8.69 0.07 7.79
CA HIS A 50 -7.47 -0.41 8.42
C HIS A 50 -6.56 -1.07 7.37
N LEU A 51 -5.26 -0.87 7.54
CA LEU A 51 -4.18 -1.54 6.82
C LEU A 51 -3.44 -2.46 7.81
N TYR A 52 -2.99 -3.61 7.36
CA TYR A 52 -2.37 -4.60 8.24
C TYR A 52 -0.85 -4.51 8.28
N SER A 53 -0.29 -4.71 9.49
CA SER A 53 1.16 -4.79 9.70
C SER A 53 1.78 -5.96 8.92
N GLN A 54 3.08 -5.88 8.63
CA GLN A 54 3.87 -7.00 8.08
C GLN A 54 3.93 -8.19 9.05
N VAL A 55 3.79 -7.92 10.35
CA VAL A 55 3.86 -8.95 11.40
C VAL A 55 2.47 -9.14 12.00
N GLN A 56 1.91 -10.30 11.78
CA GLN A 56 0.59 -10.67 12.26
C GLN A 56 0.68 -11.75 13.35
N PRO A 57 -0.29 -11.79 14.29
CA PRO A 57 -0.46 -12.92 15.22
C PRO A 57 -0.76 -14.22 14.47
N GLU A 58 -0.54 -15.36 15.13
CA GLU A 58 -0.77 -16.70 14.53
C GLU A 58 -2.24 -16.97 14.19
N ASP A 59 -3.16 -16.35 14.92
CA ASP A 59 -4.61 -16.45 14.74
C ASP A 59 -5.19 -15.40 13.76
N ALA A 60 -4.31 -14.63 13.09
CA ALA A 60 -4.75 -13.66 12.10
C ALA A 60 -5.26 -14.33 10.82
N VAL A 61 -6.40 -13.83 10.33
CA VAL A 61 -7.03 -14.29 9.07
C VAL A 61 -6.87 -13.28 7.93
N VAL A 62 -6.12 -12.21 8.17
CA VAL A 62 -5.89 -11.12 7.22
C VAL A 62 -4.53 -11.29 6.52
N ASN A 63 -4.42 -10.75 5.29
CA ASN A 63 -3.14 -10.74 4.59
C ASN A 63 -2.26 -9.58 5.11
N PRO A 64 -1.03 -9.87 5.56
CA PRO A 64 -0.09 -8.84 5.97
C PRO A 64 0.33 -7.96 4.80
N THR A 65 0.72 -6.72 5.09
CA THR A 65 1.44 -5.88 4.11
C THR A 65 2.80 -6.50 3.84
N SER A 66 3.16 -6.63 2.57
CA SER A 66 4.45 -7.19 2.15
C SER A 66 5.06 -6.40 1.01
N PHE A 67 6.39 -6.38 0.96
CA PHE A 67 7.16 -5.66 -0.05
C PHE A 67 8.10 -6.63 -0.76
N VAL A 68 8.12 -6.52 -2.08
CA VAL A 68 9.08 -7.25 -2.93
C VAL A 68 9.88 -6.22 -3.72
N PHE A 69 11.18 -6.13 -3.46
CA PHE A 69 12.07 -5.28 -4.23
C PHE A 69 12.58 -6.03 -5.46
N SER A 70 12.58 -5.35 -6.60
CA SER A 70 13.16 -5.87 -7.84
C SER A 70 14.68 -5.96 -7.71
N SER A 71 15.27 -6.99 -8.28
CA SER A 71 16.71 -7.16 -8.30
C SER A 71 17.40 -5.97 -8.96
N ASN A 72 18.37 -5.38 -8.27
CA ASN A 72 19.21 -4.30 -8.77
C ASN A 72 20.65 -4.49 -8.28
N PRO A 73 21.62 -4.75 -9.18
CA PRO A 73 23.00 -5.04 -8.78
C PRO A 73 23.71 -3.87 -8.09
N LEU A 74 23.22 -2.63 -8.27
CA LEU A 74 23.75 -1.42 -7.65
C LEU A 74 23.24 -1.18 -6.23
N LEU A 75 22.19 -1.88 -5.81
CA LEU A 75 21.54 -1.67 -4.52
C LEU A 75 21.66 -2.90 -3.63
N ALA A 76 21.71 -2.67 -2.33
CA ALA A 76 21.58 -3.69 -1.30
C ALA A 76 20.64 -3.18 -0.19
N THR A 77 19.73 -4.02 0.27
CA THR A 77 18.93 -3.75 1.47
C THR A 77 19.76 -3.97 2.72
N GLU A 78 19.60 -3.13 3.72
CA GLU A 78 20.28 -3.23 5.01
C GLU A 78 19.24 -3.35 6.13
N GLY A 79 19.21 -4.48 6.80
CA GLY A 79 18.22 -4.79 7.83
C GLY A 79 16.83 -5.11 7.28
N LYS A 80 15.86 -5.18 8.18
CA LYS A 80 14.45 -5.41 7.88
C LYS A 80 13.71 -4.08 7.73
N ILE A 81 12.60 -4.08 7.00
CA ILE A 81 11.68 -2.94 6.93
C ILE A 81 11.11 -2.67 8.32
N LYS A 82 11.23 -1.43 8.79
CA LYS A 82 10.67 -0.96 10.06
C LYS A 82 9.35 -0.26 9.82
N GLU A 83 8.39 -0.48 10.70
CA GLU A 83 7.10 0.19 10.68
C GLU A 83 7.11 1.34 11.69
N THR A 84 6.69 2.52 11.26
CA THR A 84 6.54 3.71 12.10
C THR A 84 5.11 4.22 11.95
N GLY A 85 4.35 4.18 13.04
CA GLY A 85 2.94 4.56 13.08
C GLY A 85 2.29 4.10 14.38
N LYS A 86 1.04 4.48 14.57
CA LYS A 86 0.25 4.03 15.72
C LYS A 86 -0.39 2.68 15.40
N MET A 87 0.30 1.60 15.75
CA MET A 87 -0.23 0.24 15.59
C MET A 87 -1.34 -0.02 16.61
N GLU A 88 -2.42 -0.60 16.15
CA GLU A 88 -3.55 -1.06 16.95
C GLU A 88 -3.58 -2.59 16.95
N LYS A 89 -3.76 -3.19 18.13
CA LYS A 89 -3.98 -4.62 18.29
C LYS A 89 -5.47 -4.87 18.36
N PHE A 90 -6.01 -5.45 17.30
CA PHE A 90 -7.41 -5.88 17.23
C PHE A 90 -7.55 -7.29 17.76
N HIS A 91 -8.62 -7.57 18.50
CA HIS A 91 -8.99 -8.91 18.93
C HIS A 91 -10.51 -9.06 18.97
N ASP A 92 -11.02 -10.08 18.27
CA ASP A 92 -12.41 -10.50 18.34
C ASP A 92 -12.50 -11.81 19.13
N ALA A 93 -12.95 -11.71 20.39
CA ALA A 93 -13.05 -12.86 21.27
C ALA A 93 -14.12 -13.89 20.85
N LYS A 94 -15.14 -13.47 20.06
CA LYS A 94 -16.18 -14.38 19.56
C LYS A 94 -15.69 -15.26 18.42
N LEU A 95 -14.87 -14.69 17.55
CA LEU A 95 -14.30 -15.38 16.42
C LEU A 95 -12.92 -15.98 16.72
N GLY A 96 -12.29 -15.59 17.84
CA GLY A 96 -10.95 -16.04 18.22
C GLY A 96 -9.87 -15.58 17.25
N ILE A 97 -10.02 -14.39 16.66
CA ILE A 97 -9.08 -13.84 15.69
C ILE A 97 -8.45 -12.55 16.21
N SER A 98 -7.21 -12.33 15.84
CA SER A 98 -6.45 -11.10 16.16
C SER A 98 -5.83 -10.51 14.91
N ALA A 99 -5.51 -9.21 14.96
CA ALA A 99 -4.77 -8.54 13.91
C ALA A 99 -3.95 -7.37 14.46
N ASN A 100 -2.78 -7.15 13.90
CA ASN A 100 -2.01 -5.93 14.05
C ASN A 100 -2.33 -5.02 12.87
N GLN A 101 -2.88 -3.83 13.13
CA GLN A 101 -3.41 -2.95 12.11
C GLN A 101 -3.06 -1.48 12.34
N TYR A 102 -3.22 -0.69 11.30
CA TYR A 102 -3.03 0.74 11.30
C TYR A 102 -4.28 1.44 10.77
N ALA A 103 -4.73 2.48 11.47
CA ALA A 103 -5.66 3.48 10.98
C ALA A 103 -4.88 4.80 10.78
N GLY A 104 -5.13 5.52 9.68
CA GLY A 104 -4.42 6.75 9.37
C GLY A 104 -3.08 6.51 8.65
N THR A 105 -1.97 7.04 9.14
CA THR A 105 -0.68 6.98 8.43
C THR A 105 0.27 5.99 9.08
N VAL A 106 0.90 5.16 8.25
CA VAL A 106 2.02 4.30 8.63
C VAL A 106 3.14 4.42 7.60
N ASP A 107 4.37 4.53 8.06
CA ASP A 107 5.58 4.60 7.24
C ASP A 107 6.41 3.33 7.39
N PHE A 108 6.63 2.65 6.27
CA PHE A 108 7.49 1.48 6.19
C PHE A 108 8.85 1.93 5.67
N VAL A 109 9.89 1.81 6.52
CA VAL A 109 11.22 2.35 6.24
C VAL A 109 12.22 1.23 5.99
N GLN A 110 12.82 1.25 4.81
CA GLN A 110 13.92 0.34 4.43
C GLN A 110 15.21 1.12 4.23
N VAL A 111 16.28 0.68 4.86
CA VAL A 111 17.60 1.23 4.58
C VAL A 111 18.21 0.54 3.35
N ILE A 112 18.69 1.37 2.42
CA ILE A 112 19.31 0.93 1.16
C ILE A 112 20.74 1.45 1.09
N LYS A 113 21.67 0.58 0.69
CA LYS A 113 23.06 0.91 0.39
C LYS A 113 23.28 0.91 -1.11
N LEU A 114 23.82 2.01 -1.64
CA LEU A 114 24.27 2.14 -3.03
C LEU A 114 25.72 1.62 -3.15
N LYS A 115 25.95 0.60 -3.96
CA LYS A 115 27.27 -0.06 -4.09
C LYS A 115 28.27 0.75 -4.92
N ALA A 116 27.80 1.58 -5.82
CA ALA A 116 28.62 2.44 -6.69
C ALA A 116 28.04 3.84 -6.76
N LYS A 117 28.85 4.87 -7.09
CA LYS A 117 28.37 6.22 -7.35
C LYS A 117 27.69 6.26 -8.72
N ALA A 118 26.43 5.89 -8.77
CA ALA A 118 25.63 5.90 -9.99
C ALA A 118 24.17 6.23 -9.64
N LYS A 119 23.50 6.91 -10.55
CA LYS A 119 22.05 7.13 -10.45
C LYS A 119 21.35 5.83 -10.79
N THR A 120 20.37 5.43 -9.99
CA THR A 120 19.57 4.22 -10.21
C THR A 120 18.20 4.36 -9.58
N ASN A 121 17.32 3.40 -9.80
CA ASN A 121 16.00 3.34 -9.16
C ASN A 121 15.88 2.10 -8.31
N LEU A 122 15.25 2.24 -7.14
CA LEU A 122 14.71 1.12 -6.38
C LEU A 122 13.29 0.88 -6.85
N ALA A 123 13.07 -0.20 -7.55
CA ALA A 123 11.74 -0.64 -7.98
C ALA A 123 11.23 -1.79 -7.13
N GLY A 124 9.92 -1.96 -7.08
CA GLY A 124 9.31 -3.06 -6.37
C GLY A 124 7.79 -3.01 -6.39
N THR A 125 7.20 -3.87 -5.58
CA THR A 125 5.75 -4.00 -5.42
C THR A 125 5.41 -4.08 -3.95
N VAL A 126 4.38 -3.37 -3.51
CA VAL A 126 3.73 -3.59 -2.23
C VAL A 126 2.43 -4.35 -2.47
N GLU A 127 2.21 -5.41 -1.70
CA GLU A 127 0.93 -6.12 -1.60
C GLU A 127 0.34 -5.87 -0.22
N PHE A 128 -0.96 -5.55 -0.18
CA PHE A 128 -1.65 -5.19 1.04
C PHE A 128 -3.13 -5.52 0.96
N GLN A 129 -3.76 -5.67 2.11
CA GLN A 129 -5.20 -5.82 2.28
C GLN A 129 -5.74 -4.74 3.18
N THR A 130 -6.97 -4.30 2.93
CA THR A 130 -7.69 -3.34 3.75
C THR A 130 -9.07 -3.84 4.09
N CYS A 131 -9.49 -3.59 5.32
CA CYS A 131 -10.84 -3.89 5.81
C CYS A 131 -11.42 -2.65 6.50
N ASP A 132 -12.73 -2.51 6.44
CA ASP A 132 -13.52 -1.69 7.35
C ASP A 132 -14.20 -2.59 8.40
N ASP A 133 -15.09 -2.05 9.20
CA ASP A 133 -15.81 -2.80 10.25
C ASP A 133 -16.84 -3.81 9.69
N LYS A 134 -17.06 -3.82 8.37
CA LYS A 134 -18.10 -4.64 7.73
C LYS A 134 -17.53 -5.62 6.70
N LYS A 135 -16.44 -5.25 6.02
CA LYS A 135 -15.90 -6.03 4.90
C LYS A 135 -14.40 -5.84 4.72
N CYS A 136 -13.79 -6.84 4.13
CA CYS A 136 -12.42 -6.79 3.62
C CYS A 136 -12.44 -6.70 2.09
N LEU A 137 -11.58 -5.84 1.54
CA LEU A 137 -11.32 -5.83 0.11
C LEU A 137 -10.32 -6.93 -0.25
N PRO A 138 -10.34 -7.44 -1.48
CA PRO A 138 -9.32 -8.34 -1.96
C PRO A 138 -7.92 -7.71 -1.84
N PRO A 139 -6.87 -8.51 -1.62
CA PRO A 139 -5.50 -8.01 -1.63
C PRO A 139 -5.18 -7.27 -2.92
N LYS A 140 -4.46 -6.15 -2.80
CA LYS A 140 -4.09 -5.28 -3.92
C LYS A 140 -2.58 -5.14 -4.00
N LYS A 141 -2.06 -5.07 -5.24
CA LYS A 141 -0.66 -4.80 -5.53
C LYS A 141 -0.49 -3.41 -6.13
N VAL A 142 0.52 -2.69 -5.66
CA VAL A 142 0.94 -1.39 -6.20
C VAL A 142 2.44 -1.45 -6.51
N ASN A 143 2.79 -1.15 -7.74
CA ASN A 143 4.19 -1.06 -8.16
C ASN A 143 4.75 0.32 -7.81
N PHE A 144 6.03 0.37 -7.45
CA PHE A 144 6.74 1.61 -7.21
C PHE A 144 8.12 1.63 -7.87
N SER A 145 8.62 2.83 -8.09
CA SER A 145 9.98 3.09 -8.55
C SER A 145 10.46 4.40 -7.94
N ILE A 146 11.55 4.34 -7.20
CA ILE A 146 12.08 5.44 -6.38
C ILE A 146 13.49 5.75 -6.88
N ALA A 147 13.75 7.01 -7.26
CA ALA A 147 15.07 7.43 -7.69
C ALA A 147 16.05 7.45 -6.50
N ILE A 148 17.22 6.88 -6.70
CA ILE A 148 18.38 6.88 -5.78
C ILE A 148 19.50 7.64 -6.47
N ILE A 149 19.80 8.86 -5.97
CA ILE A 149 20.72 9.84 -6.58
C ILE A 149 21.72 10.44 -5.60
#